data_f1aee1b2b9718f57554b28465d330a82
#
_entry.id   f1aee1b2b9718f57554b28465d330a82
#
_cell.length_a   1.000
_cell.length_b   1.000
_cell.length_c   1.000
_cell.angle_alpha   90.00
_cell.angle_beta   90.00
_cell.angle_gamma   90.00
#
_symmetry.space_group_name_H-M   'P 1'
#
loop_
_entity.id
_entity.type
_entity.pdbx_description
1 polymer ?
#
loop_
_entity_poly.entity_id
_entity_poly.type
_entity_poly.pdbx_seq_one_letter_code
_entity_poly.pdbx_strand_id
1 'polypeptide(L)'
;MTTSIVNRIDEWITRVKHYGALEAFAFIPGYPAHKTPSPVTKYTVAVTESEEKVSRFFIGNQIGERSTGELHEIELCLRVYAPEGTSGSALLRASGLLMDALEQQDHENAIDALILSGIGYDTAARVEYRDVTARLSMAEEAVA
;
A
#
# COMPACT_ATOMS: atom_id res chain seq x y z
N MET A 1 2.98 12.17 6.67
CA MET A 1 1.49 12.00 6.70
C MET A 1 0.93 12.51 8.01
N THR A 2 -0.26 13.08 7.99
CA THR A 2 -0.98 13.41 9.22
C THR A 2 -1.43 12.13 9.92
N THR A 3 -1.72 12.23 11.22
CA THR A 3 -2.24 11.09 11.99
C THR A 3 -3.52 10.52 11.38
N SER A 4 -4.42 11.38 10.91
CA SER A 4 -5.67 10.97 10.27
C SER A 4 -5.41 10.15 9.00
N ILE A 5 -4.50 10.60 8.14
CA ILE A 5 -4.15 9.89 6.91
C ILE A 5 -3.48 8.55 7.23
N VAL A 6 -2.55 8.52 8.19
CA VAL A 6 -1.90 7.28 8.62
C VAL A 6 -2.94 6.26 9.11
N ASN A 7 -3.88 6.70 9.94
CA ASN A 7 -4.92 5.82 10.46
C ASN A 7 -5.81 5.24 9.35
N ARG A 8 -6.15 6.06 8.36
CA ARG A 8 -6.97 5.61 7.21
C ARG A 8 -6.23 4.57 6.39
N ILE A 9 -4.94 4.76 6.17
CA ILE A 9 -4.11 3.79 5.45
C ILE A 9 -3.95 2.51 6.27
N ASP A 10 -3.69 2.62 7.57
CA ASP A 10 -3.56 1.45 8.46
C ASP A 10 -4.85 0.62 8.52
N GLU A 11 -6.00 1.27 8.57
CA GLU A 11 -7.30 0.60 8.53
C GLU A 11 -7.51 -0.15 7.21
N TRP A 12 -7.15 0.48 6.10
CA TRP A 12 -7.22 -0.14 4.78
C TRP A 12 -6.31 -1.36 4.69
N ILE A 13 -5.05 -1.24 5.09
CA ILE A 13 -4.10 -2.36 5.10
C ILE A 13 -4.59 -3.48 6.02
N THR A 14 -5.17 -3.15 7.17
CA THR A 14 -5.74 -4.15 8.07
C THR A 14 -6.88 -4.92 7.41
N ARG A 15 -7.77 -4.24 6.69
CA ARG A 15 -8.83 -4.92 5.92
C ARG A 15 -8.25 -5.82 4.83
N VAL A 16 -7.22 -5.35 4.15
CA VAL A 16 -6.52 -6.13 3.11
C VAL A 16 -5.91 -7.41 3.70
N LYS A 17 -5.24 -7.30 4.85
CA LYS A 17 -4.65 -8.46 5.54
C LYS A 17 -5.68 -9.52 5.88
N HIS A 18 -6.89 -9.12 6.23
CA HIS A 18 -7.97 -10.02 6.63
C HIS A 18 -8.85 -10.46 5.47
N TYR A 19 -8.53 -10.04 4.25
CA TYR A 19 -9.21 -10.54 3.05
C TYR A 19 -8.91 -12.02 2.88
N GLY A 20 -9.95 -12.84 2.73
CA GLY A 20 -9.85 -14.31 2.82
C GLY A 20 -8.77 -14.95 1.95
N ALA A 21 -8.55 -14.43 0.74
CA ALA A 21 -7.52 -14.94 -0.17
C ALA A 21 -6.08 -14.67 0.33
N LEU A 22 -5.89 -13.76 1.29
CA LEU A 22 -4.59 -13.35 1.79
C LEU A 22 -4.32 -13.84 3.22
N GLU A 23 -5.14 -14.69 3.79
CA GLU A 23 -4.97 -15.19 5.17
C GLU A 23 -3.61 -15.86 5.40
N ALA A 24 -3.09 -16.54 4.40
CA ALA A 24 -1.80 -17.22 4.48
C ALA A 24 -0.60 -16.28 4.25
N PHE A 25 -0.83 -15.02 3.91
CA PHE A 25 0.23 -14.05 3.67
C PHE A 25 0.68 -13.42 4.98
N ALA A 26 1.99 -13.18 5.12
CA ALA A 26 2.53 -12.35 6.19
C ALA A 26 2.64 -10.91 5.71
N PHE A 27 2.26 -9.96 6.55
CA PHE A 27 2.45 -8.55 6.28
C PHE A 27 3.45 -7.98 7.27
N ILE A 28 4.50 -7.34 6.76
CA ILE A 28 5.50 -6.68 7.60
C ILE A 28 5.45 -5.17 7.32
N PRO A 29 5.41 -4.35 8.36
CA PRO A 29 5.43 -2.91 8.21
C PRO A 29 6.86 -2.44 8.02
N GLY A 30 7.01 -1.38 7.27
CA GLY A 30 8.26 -0.64 7.31
C GLY A 30 9.43 -1.32 6.62
N TYR A 31 9.70 -0.87 5.43
CA TYR A 31 10.88 -1.19 4.67
C TYR A 31 11.57 0.14 4.36
N PRO A 32 12.87 0.29 4.42
CA PRO A 32 13.92 -0.71 4.65
C PRO A 32 14.30 -0.93 6.12
N ALA A 33 13.57 -0.36 7.07
CA ALA A 33 13.88 -0.46 8.50
C ALA A 33 13.81 -1.90 9.04
N HIS A 34 13.05 -2.75 8.36
CA HIS A 34 12.95 -4.17 8.70
C HIS A 34 13.70 -5.02 7.70
N LYS A 35 14.39 -6.01 8.20
CA LYS A 35 15.04 -6.99 7.35
C LYS A 35 14.00 -7.94 6.77
N THR A 36 14.17 -8.28 5.49
CA THR A 36 13.39 -9.34 4.87
C THR A 36 13.58 -10.62 5.67
N PRO A 37 12.50 -11.34 6.01
CA PRO A 37 12.63 -12.64 6.69
C PRO A 37 13.51 -13.57 5.88
N SER A 38 14.36 -14.35 6.59
CA SER A 38 15.17 -15.36 5.94
C SER A 38 15.20 -16.62 6.83
N PRO A 39 14.76 -17.80 6.34
CA PRO A 39 14.16 -18.00 5.01
C PRO A 39 12.75 -17.45 4.91
N VAL A 40 12.33 -17.09 3.70
CA VAL A 40 10.94 -16.71 3.41
C VAL A 40 10.14 -18.01 3.23
N THR A 41 9.22 -18.28 4.16
CA THR A 41 8.48 -19.54 4.19
C THR A 41 7.05 -19.42 3.66
N LYS A 42 6.56 -18.20 3.51
CA LYS A 42 5.24 -17.90 2.95
C LYS A 42 5.28 -16.57 2.21
N TYR A 43 4.28 -16.31 1.38
CA TYR A 43 4.18 -15.00 0.73
C TYR A 43 4.20 -13.91 1.79
N THR A 44 5.09 -12.95 1.62
CA THR A 44 5.30 -11.88 2.59
C THR A 44 5.18 -10.54 1.88
N VAL A 45 4.35 -9.67 2.41
CA VAL A 45 4.13 -8.33 1.86
C VAL A 45 4.79 -7.31 2.77
N ALA A 46 5.75 -6.57 2.22
CA ALA A 46 6.38 -5.45 2.91
C ALA A 46 5.76 -4.15 2.40
N VAL A 47 5.21 -3.36 3.31
CA VAL A 47 4.55 -2.10 2.97
C VAL A 47 5.45 -0.93 3.34
N THR A 48 5.71 -0.06 2.37
CA THR A 48 6.52 1.14 2.58
C THR A 48 5.94 2.34 1.82
N GLU A 49 6.13 3.52 2.36
CA GLU A 49 5.82 4.76 1.65
C GLU A 49 7.03 5.15 0.81
N SER A 50 6.80 5.42 -0.48
CA SER A 50 7.86 5.87 -1.38
C SER A 50 7.80 7.36 -1.65
N GLU A 51 6.61 7.96 -1.66
CA GLU A 51 6.44 9.38 -1.94
C GLU A 51 5.13 9.91 -1.36
N GLU A 52 5.14 11.17 -0.93
CA GLU A 52 3.96 11.91 -0.54
C GLU A 52 4.03 13.34 -1.07
N LYS A 53 2.93 13.80 -1.66
CA LYS A 53 2.76 15.18 -2.09
C LYS A 53 1.50 15.73 -1.44
N VAL A 54 1.62 16.91 -0.83
CA VAL A 54 0.49 17.57 -0.17
C VAL A 54 0.19 18.88 -0.89
N SER A 55 -1.06 19.04 -1.30
CA SER A 55 -1.57 20.27 -1.93
C SER A 55 -2.70 20.82 -1.10
N ARG A 56 -2.82 22.13 -1.05
CA ARG A 56 -3.90 22.80 -0.32
C ARG A 56 -4.94 23.33 -1.28
N PHE A 57 -6.19 23.29 -0.86
CA PHE A 57 -7.29 23.86 -1.60
C PHE A 57 -8.31 24.48 -0.65
N PHE A 58 -9.15 25.37 -1.18
CA PHE A 58 -10.22 26.00 -0.41
C PHE A 58 -11.52 25.22 -0.59
N ILE A 59 -12.23 25.04 0.52
CA ILE A 59 -13.55 24.42 0.52
C ILE A 59 -14.57 25.47 0.91
N GLY A 60 -15.56 25.67 0.04
CA GLY A 60 -16.66 26.59 0.27
C GLY A 60 -16.33 28.05 -0.07
N ASN A 61 -17.38 28.80 -0.41
CA ASN A 61 -17.32 30.22 -0.81
C ASN A 61 -18.17 31.09 0.09
N GLN A 62 -18.46 30.69 1.30
CA GLN A 62 -19.31 31.49 2.18
C GLN A 62 -18.52 32.62 2.84
N ILE A 63 -19.10 33.79 2.86
CA ILE A 63 -18.51 34.98 3.47
C ILE A 63 -18.39 34.73 4.98
N GLY A 64 -17.15 34.79 5.51
CA GLY A 64 -16.89 34.61 6.93
C GLY A 64 -16.53 33.18 7.36
N GLU A 65 -16.72 32.20 6.51
CA GLU A 65 -16.28 30.83 6.74
C GLU A 65 -15.16 30.47 5.79
N ARG A 66 -14.02 30.11 6.35
CA ARG A 66 -12.90 29.60 5.59
C ARG A 66 -12.56 28.21 6.09
N SER A 67 -12.87 27.21 5.30
CA SER A 67 -12.28 25.90 5.47
C SER A 67 -11.27 25.68 4.37
N THR A 68 -10.14 25.09 4.75
CA THR A 68 -9.12 24.65 3.82
C THR A 68 -9.07 23.14 3.83
N GLY A 69 -8.80 22.55 2.68
CA GLY A 69 -8.55 21.15 2.54
C GLY A 69 -7.11 20.90 2.15
N GLU A 70 -6.64 19.72 2.47
CA GLU A 70 -5.37 19.21 1.98
C GLU A 70 -5.64 17.96 1.15
N LEU A 71 -5.02 17.90 -0.02
CA LEU A 71 -5.00 16.71 -0.85
C LEU A 71 -3.65 16.05 -0.68
N HIS A 72 -3.68 14.82 -0.19
CA HIS A 72 -2.51 13.98 -0.03
C HIS A 72 -2.44 12.99 -1.17
N GLU A 73 -1.44 13.12 -2.01
CA GLU A 73 -1.13 12.15 -3.05
C GLU A 73 0.01 11.28 -2.54
N ILE A 74 -0.29 10.01 -2.29
CA ILE A 74 0.61 9.10 -1.59
C ILE A 74 0.95 7.93 -2.50
N GLU A 75 2.22 7.58 -2.55
CA GLU A 75 2.66 6.39 -3.24
C GLU A 75 3.17 5.38 -2.22
N LEU A 76 2.50 4.23 -2.16
CA LEU A 76 2.89 3.10 -1.34
C LEU A 76 3.44 1.99 -2.22
N CYS A 77 4.54 1.40 -1.79
CA CYS A 77 5.08 0.20 -2.41
C CYS A 77 4.77 -1.00 -1.52
N LEU A 78 4.07 -1.98 -2.09
CA LEU A 78 3.81 -3.25 -1.45
C LEU A 78 4.63 -4.30 -2.19
N ARG A 79 5.74 -4.70 -1.58
CA ARG A 79 6.63 -5.70 -2.18
C ARG A 79 6.21 -7.08 -1.72
N VAL A 80 5.84 -7.93 -2.68
CA VAL A 80 5.44 -9.31 -2.43
C VAL A 80 6.64 -10.22 -2.63
N TYR A 81 7.12 -10.81 -1.54
CA TYR A 81 8.17 -11.82 -1.59
C TYR A 81 7.56 -13.21 -1.72
N ALA A 82 8.03 -13.98 -2.68
CA ALA A 82 7.62 -15.37 -2.83
C ALA A 82 8.35 -16.27 -1.84
N PRO A 83 7.71 -17.36 -1.39
CA PRO A 83 8.42 -18.37 -0.62
C PRO A 83 9.57 -18.97 -1.43
N GLU A 84 10.62 -19.39 -0.72
CA GLU A 84 11.77 -20.04 -1.33
C GLU A 84 11.34 -21.25 -2.17
N GLY A 85 11.89 -21.36 -3.37
CA GLY A 85 11.55 -22.44 -4.31
C GLY A 85 10.26 -22.24 -5.10
N THR A 86 9.59 -21.11 -4.97
CA THR A 86 8.34 -20.83 -5.69
C THR A 86 8.61 -20.30 -7.09
N SER A 87 7.84 -20.78 -8.08
CA SER A 87 7.96 -20.34 -9.46
C SER A 87 7.33 -18.96 -9.71
N GLY A 88 7.81 -18.26 -10.75
CA GLY A 88 7.34 -16.93 -11.09
C GLY A 88 5.85 -16.83 -11.38
N SER A 89 5.22 -17.86 -11.98
CA SER A 89 3.78 -17.83 -12.26
C SER A 89 2.93 -17.82 -10.98
N ALA A 90 3.39 -18.47 -9.92
CA ALA A 90 2.73 -18.41 -8.61
C ALA A 90 2.85 -17.01 -7.99
N LEU A 91 3.99 -16.35 -8.15
CA LEU A 91 4.18 -14.98 -7.68
C LEU A 91 3.28 -13.99 -8.44
N LEU A 92 3.11 -14.18 -9.75
CA LEU A 92 2.18 -13.37 -10.54
C LEU A 92 0.73 -13.51 -10.03
N ARG A 93 0.31 -14.73 -9.70
CA ARG A 93 -1.02 -14.96 -9.12
C ARG A 93 -1.15 -14.35 -7.73
N ALA A 94 -0.14 -14.50 -6.89
CA ALA A 94 -0.15 -13.95 -5.53
C ALA A 94 -0.23 -12.41 -5.56
N SER A 95 0.54 -11.76 -6.42
CA SER A 95 0.47 -10.30 -6.56
C SER A 95 -0.87 -9.84 -7.13
N GLY A 96 -1.49 -10.63 -8.02
CA GLY A 96 -2.85 -10.37 -8.51
C GLY A 96 -3.89 -10.45 -7.40
N LEU A 97 -3.79 -11.42 -6.50
CA LEU A 97 -4.67 -11.52 -5.33
C LEU A 97 -4.52 -10.31 -4.42
N LEU A 98 -3.29 -9.84 -4.20
CA LEU A 98 -3.05 -8.63 -3.42
C LEU A 98 -3.69 -7.41 -4.10
N MET A 99 -3.53 -7.26 -5.40
CA MET A 99 -4.14 -6.17 -6.15
C MET A 99 -5.66 -6.18 -6.01
N ASP A 100 -6.29 -7.34 -6.16
CA ASP A 100 -7.74 -7.49 -6.01
C ASP A 100 -8.19 -7.10 -4.60
N ALA A 101 -7.46 -7.53 -3.57
CA ALA A 101 -7.76 -7.17 -2.19
C ALA A 101 -7.64 -5.68 -1.94
N LEU A 102 -6.61 -5.03 -2.49
CA LEU A 102 -6.42 -3.58 -2.38
C LEU A 102 -7.62 -2.83 -2.97
N GLU A 103 -8.08 -3.24 -4.14
CA GLU A 103 -9.24 -2.64 -4.81
C GLU A 103 -10.54 -2.91 -4.05
N GLN A 104 -10.77 -4.15 -3.62
CA GLN A 104 -12.00 -4.55 -2.93
C GLN A 104 -12.15 -3.83 -1.58
N GLN A 105 -11.06 -3.58 -0.89
CA GLN A 105 -11.06 -2.95 0.42
C GLN A 105 -10.87 -1.44 0.38
N ASP A 106 -10.81 -0.84 -0.80
CA ASP A 106 -10.73 0.61 -0.98
C ASP A 106 -12.12 1.25 -0.82
N HIS A 107 -12.55 1.41 0.42
CA HIS A 107 -13.87 1.95 0.75
C HIS A 107 -13.99 3.45 0.49
N GLU A 108 -12.87 4.16 0.41
CA GLU A 108 -12.83 5.60 0.18
C GLU A 108 -12.66 5.98 -1.28
N ASN A 109 -12.50 4.98 -2.16
CA ASN A 109 -12.18 5.20 -3.55
C ASN A 109 -10.92 6.06 -3.73
N ALA A 110 -9.90 5.75 -2.92
CA ALA A 110 -8.67 6.52 -2.86
C ALA A 110 -7.63 6.10 -3.92
N ILE A 111 -7.75 4.91 -4.48
CA ILE A 111 -6.78 4.40 -5.45
C ILE A 111 -6.93 5.12 -6.79
N ASP A 112 -5.88 5.82 -7.20
CA ASP A 112 -5.78 6.42 -8.55
C ASP A 112 -5.20 5.44 -9.55
N ALA A 113 -4.21 4.66 -9.13
CA ALA A 113 -3.54 3.69 -9.98
C ALA A 113 -2.90 2.59 -9.15
N LEU A 114 -2.86 1.39 -9.71
CA LEU A 114 -2.06 0.27 -9.23
C LEU A 114 -1.07 -0.11 -10.33
N ILE A 115 0.20 -0.13 -9.99
CA ILE A 115 1.27 -0.43 -10.94
C ILE A 115 2.00 -1.67 -10.46
N LEU A 116 2.09 -2.68 -11.32
CA LEU A 116 2.78 -3.91 -11.01
C LEU A 116 4.10 -3.95 -11.78
N SER A 117 5.19 -4.18 -11.07
CA SER A 117 6.51 -4.31 -11.67
C SER A 117 6.69 -5.68 -12.33
N GLY A 118 7.78 -5.85 -13.05
CA GLY A 118 8.29 -7.17 -13.39
C GLY A 118 8.78 -7.90 -12.15
N ILE A 119 9.10 -9.18 -12.32
CA ILE A 119 9.64 -10.00 -11.23
C ILE A 119 11.10 -9.63 -11.02
N GLY A 120 11.46 -9.34 -9.76
CA GLY A 120 12.83 -9.12 -9.33
C GLY A 120 13.33 -10.28 -8.47
N TYR A 121 14.60 -10.26 -8.14
CA TYR A 121 15.23 -11.25 -7.27
C TYR A 121 15.99 -10.56 -6.15
N ASP A 122 15.65 -10.91 -4.91
CA ASP A 122 16.35 -10.42 -3.72
C ASP A 122 17.50 -11.38 -3.39
N THR A 123 18.72 -10.91 -3.57
CA THR A 123 19.91 -11.73 -3.38
C THR A 123 20.17 -12.07 -1.92
N ALA A 124 19.76 -11.21 -0.98
CA ALA A 124 19.93 -11.44 0.44
C ALA A 124 18.97 -12.50 0.97
N ALA A 125 17.71 -12.42 0.56
CA ALA A 125 16.68 -13.38 0.96
C ALA A 125 16.62 -14.61 0.04
N ARG A 126 17.25 -14.55 -1.13
CA ARG A 126 17.28 -15.63 -2.14
C ARG A 126 15.90 -16.02 -2.63
N VAL A 127 15.04 -15.03 -2.84
CA VAL A 127 13.67 -15.22 -3.31
C VAL A 127 13.31 -14.20 -4.37
N GLU A 128 12.33 -14.55 -5.19
CA GLU A 128 11.73 -13.62 -6.13
C GLU A 128 10.78 -12.68 -5.42
N TYR A 129 10.61 -11.48 -5.95
CA TYR A 129 9.62 -10.53 -5.49
C TYR A 129 8.97 -9.78 -6.65
N ARG A 130 7.83 -9.19 -6.38
CA ARG A 130 7.15 -8.28 -7.29
C ARG A 130 6.60 -7.10 -6.50
N ASP A 131 6.74 -5.89 -7.05
CA ASP A 131 6.22 -4.69 -6.43
C ASP A 131 4.82 -4.36 -6.96
N VAL A 132 3.92 -4.08 -6.04
CA VAL A 132 2.64 -3.46 -6.33
C VAL A 132 2.72 -2.04 -5.77
N THR A 133 2.70 -1.06 -6.66
CA THR A 133 2.72 0.34 -6.27
C THR A 133 1.31 0.88 -6.32
N ALA A 134 0.82 1.36 -5.18
CA ALA A 134 -0.49 1.99 -5.06
C ALA A 134 -0.31 3.51 -5.01
N ARG A 135 -0.92 4.20 -5.95
CA ARG A 135 -1.03 5.66 -5.93
C ARG A 135 -2.39 6.05 -5.41
N LEU A 136 -2.39 6.81 -4.34
CA LEU A 136 -3.59 7.17 -3.59
C LEU A 136 -3.77 8.67 -3.57
N SER A 137 -5.03 9.10 -3.62
CA SER A 137 -5.42 10.49 -3.36
C SER A 137 -6.38 10.52 -2.18
N MET A 138 -6.00 11.20 -1.12
CA MET A 138 -6.80 11.33 0.09
C MET A 138 -6.95 12.79 0.47
N ALA A 139 -8.18 13.22 0.63
CA ALA A 139 -8.48 14.58 1.06
C ALA A 139 -8.69 14.63 2.58
N GLU A 140 -8.21 15.70 3.17
CA GLU A 140 -8.39 16.00 4.58
C GLU A 140 -8.86 17.44 4.72
N GLU A 141 -9.96 17.64 5.45
CA GLU A 141 -10.49 18.96 5.70
C GLU A 141 -9.90 19.52 6.99
N ALA A 142 -9.44 20.75 6.92
CA ALA A 142 -9.01 21.51 8.08
C ALA A 142 -9.79 22.81 8.15
N VAL A 143 -10.31 23.12 9.33
CA VAL A 143 -10.93 24.41 9.59
C VAL A 143 -9.84 25.38 10.03
N ALA A 144 -9.74 26.49 9.30
CA ALA A 144 -8.76 27.52 9.59
C ALA A 144 -9.24 28.43 10.75
#